data_5effd2444ed82e0950a975854120c97e
#
_entry.id   5effd2444ed82e0950a975854120c97e
#
_cell.length_a   1.000
_cell.length_b   1.000
_cell.length_c   1.000
_cell.angle_alpha   90.00
_cell.angle_beta   90.00
_cell.angle_gamma   90.00
#
_symmetry.space_group_name_H-M   'P 1'
#
loop_
_entity.id
_entity.type
_entity.pdbx_description
1 polymer ?
#
loop_
_entity_poly.entity_id
_entity_poly.type
_entity_poly.pdbx_seq_one_letter_code
_entity_poly.pdbx_strand_id
1 'polypeptide(L)'
;MRKNFGAKPYTYPQPVFILASYGEDGTPDAMNAAWGGISGGSEVTMCISARHKSTENILKKKAFTISMADAAHVKECDYVGLASANDTPDKLAKAGFTV
;
A
#
# COMPACT_ATOMS: atom_id res chain seq x y z
N MET A 1 -24.78 18.29 20.26
CA MET A 1 -25.78 17.38 19.68
C MET A 1 -25.08 16.28 18.91
N ARG A 2 -25.45 15.04 19.13
CA ARG A 2 -24.90 13.88 18.39
C ARG A 2 -25.80 13.58 17.20
N LYS A 3 -25.16 13.20 16.08
CA LYS A 3 -25.87 12.73 14.89
C LYS A 3 -25.43 11.30 14.57
N ASN A 4 -26.36 10.49 14.13
CA ASN A 4 -26.08 9.13 13.65
C ASN A 4 -25.87 9.17 12.13
N PHE A 5 -24.65 8.83 11.69
CA PHE A 5 -24.29 8.76 10.27
C PHE A 5 -24.36 7.33 9.70
N GLY A 6 -24.85 6.38 10.49
CA GLY A 6 -24.81 4.97 10.12
C GLY A 6 -23.42 4.36 10.31
N ALA A 7 -23.21 3.18 9.75
CA ALA A 7 -21.93 2.50 9.78
C ALA A 7 -20.99 3.11 8.75
N LYS A 8 -20.05 3.93 9.19
CA LYS A 8 -19.07 4.63 8.35
C LYS A 8 -17.67 4.54 8.97
N PRO A 9 -16.61 4.44 8.19
CA PRO A 9 -15.24 4.37 8.69
C PRO A 9 -14.66 5.76 8.95
N TYR A 10 -15.34 6.59 9.73
CA TYR A 10 -14.94 7.97 9.99
C TYR A 10 -13.80 8.04 11.03
N THR A 11 -12.63 7.56 10.62
CA THR A 11 -11.40 7.60 11.43
C THR A 11 -10.30 8.27 10.63
N TYR A 12 -10.23 9.59 10.67
CA TYR A 12 -9.28 10.40 9.92
C TYR A 12 -8.53 11.35 10.84
N PRO A 13 -7.29 11.77 10.52
CA PRO A 13 -6.51 11.32 9.37
C PRO A 13 -5.97 9.90 9.52
N GLN A 14 -5.65 9.25 8.39
CA GLN A 14 -4.99 7.95 8.34
C GLN A 14 -3.60 8.10 7.71
N PRO A 15 -2.59 7.35 8.19
CA PRO A 15 -1.31 7.32 7.50
C PRO A 15 -1.47 6.64 6.14
N VAL A 16 -0.69 7.07 5.16
CA VAL A 16 -0.61 6.41 3.86
C VAL A 16 0.74 5.72 3.76
N PHE A 17 0.72 4.39 3.82
CA PHE A 17 1.90 3.55 3.66
C PHE A 17 2.15 3.25 2.19
N ILE A 18 3.41 3.20 1.81
CA ILE A 18 3.83 2.61 0.55
C ILE A 18 4.43 1.25 0.88
N LEU A 19 3.71 0.21 0.47
CA LEU A 19 4.12 -1.18 0.68
C LEU A 19 4.88 -1.63 -0.55
N ALA A 20 6.10 -2.12 -0.38
CA ALA A 20 6.89 -2.65 -1.47
C ALA A 20 7.24 -4.11 -1.22
N SER A 21 7.25 -4.88 -2.28
CA SER A 21 7.48 -6.32 -2.24
C SER A 21 8.06 -6.79 -3.58
N TYR A 22 8.64 -7.98 -3.57
CA TYR A 22 9.10 -8.63 -4.80
C TYR A 22 8.22 -9.81 -5.16
N GLY A 23 7.95 -9.97 -6.45
CA GLY A 23 7.35 -11.18 -6.99
C GLY A 23 8.33 -12.35 -6.96
N GLU A 24 7.85 -13.56 -7.25
CA GLU A 24 8.70 -14.77 -7.30
C GLU A 24 9.80 -14.67 -8.34
N ASP A 25 9.55 -13.96 -9.42
CA ASP A 25 10.50 -13.69 -10.52
C ASP A 25 11.45 -12.50 -10.21
N GLY A 26 11.38 -11.91 -9.03
CA GLY A 26 12.18 -10.76 -8.64
C GLY A 26 11.66 -9.41 -9.12
N THR A 27 10.50 -9.37 -9.77
CA THR A 27 9.88 -8.11 -10.21
C THR A 27 9.43 -7.29 -9.00
N PRO A 28 9.89 -6.04 -8.84
CA PRO A 28 9.46 -5.19 -7.74
C PRO A 28 8.04 -4.69 -7.97
N ASP A 29 7.31 -4.56 -6.87
CA ASP A 29 5.96 -4.01 -6.84
C ASP A 29 5.80 -3.10 -5.63
N ALA A 30 4.98 -2.07 -5.77
CA ALA A 30 4.59 -1.22 -4.66
C ALA A 30 3.13 -0.82 -4.80
N MET A 31 2.50 -0.56 -3.67
CA MET A 31 1.14 -0.02 -3.61
C MET A 31 1.02 0.96 -2.45
N ASN A 32 0.02 1.82 -2.49
CA ASN A 32 -0.34 2.60 -1.31
C ASN A 32 -1.39 1.86 -0.48
N ALA A 33 -1.33 2.03 0.83
CA ALA A 33 -2.29 1.46 1.76
C ALA A 33 -2.59 2.47 2.87
N ALA A 34 -3.85 2.86 2.98
CA ALA A 34 -4.30 3.83 3.99
C ALA A 34 -5.13 3.18 5.11
N TRP A 35 -5.43 1.89 5.01
CA TRP A 35 -6.25 1.16 5.97
C TRP A 35 -5.36 0.35 6.90
N GLY A 36 -4.62 1.05 7.77
CA GLY A 36 -3.72 0.42 8.70
C GLY A 36 -3.18 1.37 9.76
N GLY A 37 -2.37 0.85 10.64
CA GLY A 37 -1.78 1.62 11.73
C GLY A 37 -0.97 0.77 12.68
N ILE A 38 -0.56 1.38 13.78
CA ILE A 38 0.17 0.71 14.85
C ILE A 38 -0.76 -0.25 15.58
N SER A 39 -0.35 -1.49 15.75
CA SER A 39 -1.07 -2.51 16.52
C SER A 39 -0.32 -2.99 17.77
N GLY A 40 0.94 -2.63 17.91
CA GLY A 40 1.76 -2.97 19.06
C GLY A 40 3.11 -2.25 19.03
N GLY A 41 3.97 -2.49 20.00
CA GLY A 41 5.27 -1.82 20.08
C GLY A 41 6.22 -2.16 18.93
N SER A 42 6.01 -3.27 18.27
CA SER A 42 6.82 -3.73 17.12
C SER A 42 5.94 -4.26 15.98
N GLU A 43 4.66 -3.88 15.95
CA GLU A 43 3.69 -4.42 15.00
C GLU A 43 2.92 -3.33 14.32
N VAL A 44 2.68 -3.52 13.02
CA VAL A 44 1.82 -2.68 12.17
C VAL A 44 0.76 -3.59 11.55
N THR A 45 -0.49 -3.14 11.59
CA THR A 45 -1.60 -3.83 10.96
C THR A 45 -1.96 -3.12 9.66
N MET A 46 -2.24 -3.89 8.63
CA MET A 46 -2.72 -3.37 7.35
C MET A 46 -3.89 -4.21 6.86
N CYS A 47 -4.89 -3.53 6.33
CA CYS A 47 -6.02 -4.18 5.67
C CYS A 47 -5.86 -3.99 4.16
N ILE A 48 -5.49 -5.04 3.45
CA ILE A 48 -5.27 -5.02 2.00
C ILE A 48 -6.09 -6.12 1.33
N SER A 49 -6.54 -5.85 0.10
CA SER A 49 -7.34 -6.81 -0.65
C SER A 49 -6.51 -8.01 -1.09
N ALA A 50 -7.13 -9.20 -1.02
CA ALA A 50 -6.53 -10.43 -1.54
C ALA A 50 -6.24 -10.39 -3.06
N ARG A 51 -6.85 -9.46 -3.79
CA ARG A 51 -6.66 -9.33 -5.24
C ARG A 51 -5.42 -8.55 -5.65
N HIS A 52 -4.80 -7.84 -4.71
CA HIS A 52 -3.60 -7.07 -5.03
C HIS A 52 -2.40 -7.97 -5.29
N LYS A 53 -1.58 -7.59 -6.27
CA LYS A 53 -0.31 -8.27 -6.54
C LYS A 53 0.61 -8.22 -5.33
N SER A 54 0.62 -7.09 -4.60
CA SER A 54 1.36 -6.95 -3.35
C SER A 54 0.97 -8.00 -2.31
N THR A 55 -0.34 -8.28 -2.16
CA THR A 55 -0.82 -9.31 -1.23
C THR A 55 -0.28 -10.68 -1.60
N GLU A 56 -0.35 -11.05 -2.88
CA GLU A 56 0.22 -12.30 -3.39
C GLU A 56 1.71 -12.41 -3.08
N ASN A 57 2.46 -11.35 -3.40
CA ASN A 57 3.90 -11.29 -3.19
C ASN A 57 4.27 -11.46 -1.71
N ILE A 58 3.57 -10.72 -0.83
CA ILE A 58 3.81 -10.77 0.62
C ILE A 58 3.54 -12.17 1.18
N LEU A 59 2.46 -12.79 0.78
CA LEU A 59 2.11 -14.14 1.25
C LEU A 59 3.13 -15.19 0.79
N LYS A 60 3.66 -15.06 -0.41
CA LYS A 60 4.64 -15.99 -0.98
C LYS A 60 6.05 -15.74 -0.44
N LYS A 61 6.51 -14.49 -0.44
CA LYS A 61 7.87 -14.14 -0.01
C LYS A 61 8.02 -13.98 1.49
N LYS A 62 6.94 -13.78 2.23
CA LYS A 62 6.95 -13.52 3.68
C LYS A 62 7.79 -12.29 4.07
N ALA A 63 7.90 -11.34 3.15
CA ALA A 63 8.71 -10.13 3.35
C ALA A 63 8.14 -8.96 2.54
N PHE A 64 8.22 -7.77 3.12
CA PHE A 64 7.83 -6.52 2.48
C PHE A 64 8.47 -5.36 3.23
N THR A 65 8.44 -4.18 2.62
CA THR A 65 8.86 -2.94 3.26
C THR A 65 7.70 -1.97 3.38
N ILE A 66 7.78 -1.09 4.36
CA ILE A 66 6.84 0.01 4.56
C ILE A 66 7.62 1.31 4.47
N SER A 67 7.15 2.20 3.60
CA SER A 67 7.61 3.59 3.54
C SER A 67 6.42 4.51 3.71
N MET A 68 6.67 5.75 4.14
CA MET A 68 5.63 6.75 4.27
C MET A 68 5.54 7.57 2.98
N ALA A 69 4.32 7.79 2.50
CA ALA A 69 4.09 8.72 1.40
C ALA A 69 4.35 10.15 1.87
N ASP A 70 4.95 10.97 1.02
CA ASP A 70 5.22 12.37 1.29
C ASP A 70 4.53 13.31 0.29
N ALA A 71 4.45 14.59 0.65
CA ALA A 71 3.78 15.59 -0.17
C ALA A 71 4.50 15.88 -1.50
N ALA A 72 5.82 15.67 -1.56
CA ALA A 72 6.60 15.90 -2.77
C ALA A 72 6.36 14.83 -3.85
N HIS A 73 5.89 13.64 -3.45
CA HIS A 73 5.71 12.47 -4.31
C HIS A 73 4.25 11.98 -4.37
N VAL A 74 3.29 12.86 -4.12
CA VAL A 74 1.86 12.51 -4.10
C VAL A 74 1.43 11.82 -5.40
N LYS A 75 1.86 12.35 -6.53
CA LYS A 75 1.48 11.84 -7.85
C LYS A 75 1.99 10.42 -8.07
N GLU A 76 3.23 10.18 -7.78
CA GLU A 76 3.87 8.87 -7.93
C GLU A 76 3.29 7.84 -6.94
N CYS A 77 3.07 8.26 -5.70
CA CYS A 77 2.47 7.41 -4.68
C CYS A 77 1.02 7.04 -5.02
N ASP A 78 0.25 7.97 -5.56
CA ASP A 78 -1.12 7.71 -6.03
C ASP A 78 -1.12 6.73 -7.21
N TYR A 79 -0.23 6.94 -8.17
CA TYR A 79 -0.13 6.09 -9.36
C TYR A 79 0.11 4.61 -9.00
N VAL A 80 1.02 4.31 -8.09
CA VAL A 80 1.30 2.91 -7.70
C VAL A 80 0.13 2.25 -6.98
N GLY A 81 -0.78 3.04 -6.43
CA GLY A 81 -2.03 2.55 -5.85
C GLY A 81 -3.16 2.33 -6.86
N LEU A 82 -3.12 3.06 -7.99
CA LEU A 82 -4.12 2.94 -9.06
C LEU A 82 -3.77 1.83 -10.05
N ALA A 83 -2.49 1.70 -10.41
CA ALA A 83 -2.02 0.68 -11.34
C ALA A 83 -1.76 -0.64 -10.62
N SER A 84 -2.32 -1.74 -11.13
CA SER A 84 -2.03 -3.08 -10.62
C SER A 84 -0.83 -3.68 -11.36
N ALA A 85 0.09 -4.29 -10.63
CA ALA A 85 1.20 -5.03 -11.24
C ALA A 85 0.74 -6.31 -11.97
N ASN A 86 -0.50 -6.76 -11.76
CA ASN A 86 -1.11 -7.81 -12.56
C ASN A 86 -1.34 -7.36 -14.01
N ASP A 87 -1.62 -6.06 -14.22
CA ASP A 87 -1.89 -5.48 -15.54
C ASP A 87 -0.71 -4.65 -16.04
N THR A 88 0.04 -4.03 -15.14
CA THR A 88 1.16 -3.13 -15.44
C THR A 88 2.37 -3.55 -14.59
N PRO A 89 3.09 -4.63 -14.99
CA PRO A 89 4.21 -5.15 -14.18
C PRO A 89 5.39 -4.19 -14.05
N ASP A 90 5.52 -3.21 -14.95
CA ASP A 90 6.58 -2.19 -14.92
C ASP A 90 6.13 -0.87 -14.29
N LYS A 91 5.11 -0.90 -13.43
CA LYS A 91 4.52 0.33 -12.87
C LYS A 91 5.51 1.18 -12.05
N LEU A 92 6.47 0.57 -11.37
CA LEU A 92 7.48 1.33 -10.61
C LEU A 92 8.39 2.14 -11.53
N ALA A 93 8.82 1.56 -12.64
CA ALA A 93 9.61 2.27 -13.64
C ALA A 93 8.80 3.41 -14.28
N LYS A 94 7.52 3.17 -14.58
CA LYS A 94 6.61 4.20 -15.11
C LYS A 94 6.36 5.32 -14.12
N ALA A 95 6.32 5.03 -12.83
CA ALA A 95 6.20 6.03 -11.77
C ALA A 95 7.52 6.79 -11.53
N GLY A 96 8.64 6.30 -12.02
CA GLY A 96 9.94 6.91 -11.81
C GLY A 96 10.58 6.56 -10.48
N PHE A 97 10.14 5.52 -9.81
CA PHE A 97 10.73 5.06 -8.55
C PHE A 97 12.01 4.25 -8.81
N THR A 98 12.97 4.44 -7.91
CA THR A 98 14.19 3.63 -7.84
C THR A 98 13.97 2.47 -6.86
N VAL A 99 14.42 1.30 -7.23
CA VAL A 99 14.30 0.08 -6.41
C VAL A 99 15.61 -0.21 -5.70
#